data_64a62400d78e99040c46a8d76c00e420
#
_entry.id   64a62400d78e99040c46a8d76c00e420
#
_cell.length_a   1.000
_cell.length_b   1.000
_cell.length_c   1.000
_cell.angle_alpha   90.00
_cell.angle_beta   90.00
_cell.angle_gamma   90.00
#
_symmetry.space_group_name_H-M   'P 1'
#
loop_
_entity.id
_entity.type
_entity.pdbx_description
1 polymer ?
#
loop_
_entity_poly.entity_id
_entity_poly.type
_entity_poly.pdbx_seq_one_letter_code
_entity_poly.pdbx_strand_id
1 'polypeptide(L)'
;MKKATKVLAIALAIMLVAVQGIAACTVFAVGKGATVDGSTMATHSCDSTSDDLRVWLIPSMPEGTERDVVLDGRAGADYSNFPEVKDYGKNGMVLDTYTTTRDTNQYLHAMYSFMNEKGLAMGESTCSYDRNSEQGKKVRAAFDGKEGIYDCYMLQDIALENCDTAREAVEFMGALVTEYGWNGAAECIDICDGNEAWVFEVYGGNIWVAARVPDDSIFVAANRARINFFVENDPDNYQYAPGIKEFAIENGLWDGQSDFIPCFTFAPYPYRPYSTRREWVAMMSLDPTLNLDPEEKDTDRNWPCFVKPQNKVTVQDIFNIYGNYYQGTEYDVTKSIWGGQFGDPLNPAQDFTQRAINSYRCTYLQIAQVNASLPEEARCLVWFGWGAPSVTYLTPLFGSQTSLPEHFGRGVRADYDRESGWWNEAVVQQLSRINYTAAIEDVKAARDGKMTVQFAQTAAIQEVAASLIGMGKTEEAVAMLTNYSNMQSKMWFNTYEELADTLLSNYMQGSVKGNTWGLKYTDFWNELSASEWGQYK
;
A
#
# COMPACT_ATOMS: atom_id res chain seq x y z
N MET A 1 34.96 25.55 -23.78
CA MET A 1 33.85 26.20 -23.02
C MET A 1 32.46 25.79 -23.50
N LYS A 2 32.10 25.84 -24.79
CA LYS A 2 30.71 25.49 -25.24
C LYS A 2 30.27 24.04 -25.04
N LYS A 3 31.18 23.05 -24.92
CA LYS A 3 30.81 21.64 -24.60
C LYS A 3 30.55 21.42 -23.11
N ALA A 4 31.31 22.04 -22.23
CA ALA A 4 31.14 21.94 -20.79
C ALA A 4 29.82 22.60 -20.32
N THR A 5 29.43 23.71 -20.95
CA THR A 5 28.17 24.40 -20.65
C THR A 5 26.93 23.58 -21.08
N LYS A 6 27.03 22.81 -22.19
CA LYS A 6 25.95 21.93 -22.63
C LYS A 6 25.81 20.71 -21.72
N VAL A 7 26.91 20.13 -21.25
CA VAL A 7 26.86 18.98 -20.30
C VAL A 7 26.34 19.43 -18.94
N LEU A 8 26.70 20.63 -18.48
CA LEU A 8 26.19 21.21 -17.24
C LEU A 8 24.69 21.55 -17.35
N ALA A 9 24.24 22.06 -18.50
CA ALA A 9 22.82 22.36 -18.74
C ALA A 9 21.96 21.09 -18.86
N ILE A 10 22.50 20.00 -19.42
CA ILE A 10 21.83 18.71 -19.48
C ILE A 10 21.81 18.06 -18.08
N ALA A 11 22.88 18.15 -17.30
CA ALA A 11 22.94 17.70 -15.92
C ALA A 11 21.99 18.52 -15.01
N LEU A 12 21.87 19.83 -15.19
CA LEU A 12 20.90 20.67 -14.48
C LEU A 12 19.46 20.41 -14.94
N ALA A 13 19.22 20.12 -16.22
CA ALA A 13 17.89 19.75 -16.72
C ALA A 13 17.46 18.36 -16.23
N ILE A 14 18.39 17.44 -16.00
CA ILE A 14 18.15 16.15 -15.36
C ILE A 14 17.92 16.30 -13.85
N MET A 15 18.54 17.30 -13.20
CA MET A 15 18.28 17.63 -11.79
C MET A 15 17.01 18.47 -11.56
N LEU A 16 16.43 19.07 -12.61
CA LEU A 16 15.18 19.85 -12.55
C LEU A 16 13.94 19.08 -13.03
N VAL A 17 14.08 17.84 -13.46
CA VAL A 17 13.02 16.88 -13.28
C VAL A 17 13.04 16.55 -11.78
N ALA A 18 12.42 17.42 -10.99
CA ALA A 18 11.97 17.02 -9.67
C ALA A 18 11.26 15.68 -9.91
N VAL A 19 11.89 14.61 -9.49
CA VAL A 19 11.20 13.37 -9.18
C VAL A 19 10.27 13.80 -8.05
N GLN A 20 9.08 14.28 -8.39
CA GLN A 20 7.96 14.14 -7.47
C GLN A 20 8.02 12.67 -7.10
N GLY A 21 8.29 12.39 -5.84
CA GLY A 21 8.36 11.04 -5.36
C GLY A 21 7.02 10.41 -5.71
N ILE A 22 6.98 9.65 -6.79
CA ILE A 22 5.79 8.92 -7.19
C ILE A 22 5.62 7.94 -6.06
N ALA A 23 4.62 8.17 -5.22
CA ALA A 23 4.16 7.16 -4.29
C ALA A 23 3.92 5.91 -5.13
N ALA A 24 4.48 4.81 -4.72
CA ALA A 24 4.58 3.65 -5.56
C ALA A 24 4.15 2.42 -4.76
N CYS A 25 2.87 2.20 -4.72
CA CYS A 25 2.16 1.27 -3.86
C CYS A 25 1.89 -0.07 -4.55
N THR A 26 1.57 -1.10 -3.78
CA THR A 26 1.02 -2.36 -4.25
C THR A 26 -0.17 -2.69 -3.36
N VAL A 27 -1.27 -3.12 -3.97
CA VAL A 27 -2.52 -3.42 -3.26
C VAL A 27 -3.09 -4.77 -3.68
N PHE A 28 -3.82 -5.40 -2.74
CA PHE A 28 -4.61 -6.60 -2.97
C PHE A 28 -5.98 -6.40 -2.36
N ALA A 29 -7.04 -6.61 -3.15
CA ALA A 29 -8.38 -6.80 -2.64
C ALA A 29 -8.75 -8.28 -2.73
N VAL A 30 -9.12 -8.90 -1.60
CA VAL A 30 -9.32 -10.34 -1.50
C VAL A 30 -10.76 -10.65 -1.13
N GLY A 31 -11.45 -11.41 -1.98
CA GLY A 31 -12.80 -11.89 -1.72
C GLY A 31 -12.85 -12.95 -0.60
N LYS A 32 -13.94 -12.98 0.16
CA LYS A 32 -14.10 -13.86 1.33
C LYS A 32 -13.98 -15.37 1.03
N GLY A 33 -14.32 -15.78 -0.18
CA GLY A 33 -14.21 -17.18 -0.63
C GLY A 33 -12.78 -17.58 -1.01
N ALA A 34 -11.90 -16.60 -1.24
CA ALA A 34 -10.49 -16.79 -1.54
C ALA A 34 -9.62 -16.95 -0.29
N THR A 35 -10.14 -16.66 0.90
CA THR A 35 -9.40 -16.77 2.17
C THR A 35 -9.74 -18.05 2.93
N VAL A 36 -8.82 -18.50 3.77
CA VAL A 36 -8.99 -19.75 4.57
C VAL A 36 -10.09 -19.60 5.60
N ASP A 37 -10.21 -18.43 6.23
CA ASP A 37 -11.11 -18.13 7.35
C ASP A 37 -12.41 -17.42 6.95
N GLY A 38 -12.61 -17.15 5.65
CA GLY A 38 -13.79 -16.44 5.16
C GLY A 38 -13.75 -14.92 5.35
N SER A 39 -12.62 -14.35 5.76
CA SER A 39 -12.41 -12.90 5.81
C SER A 39 -12.26 -12.30 4.41
N THR A 40 -12.57 -11.01 4.25
CA THR A 40 -12.08 -10.20 3.14
C THR A 40 -10.81 -9.46 3.54
N MET A 41 -9.99 -9.07 2.56
CA MET A 41 -8.80 -8.26 2.83
C MET A 41 -8.73 -7.06 1.88
N ALA A 42 -8.28 -5.93 2.42
CA ALA A 42 -7.80 -4.77 1.68
C ALA A 42 -6.40 -4.43 2.19
N THR A 43 -5.46 -4.11 1.30
CA THR A 43 -4.05 -4.05 1.68
C THR A 43 -3.35 -2.89 1.03
N HIS A 44 -2.27 -2.39 1.66
CA HIS A 44 -1.49 -1.31 1.08
C HIS A 44 -0.03 -1.38 1.55
N SER A 45 0.91 -1.35 0.60
CA SER A 45 2.29 -0.94 0.87
C SER A 45 2.47 0.51 0.47
N CYS A 46 2.63 1.41 1.44
CA CYS A 46 2.88 2.83 1.19
C CYS A 46 4.36 3.04 0.85
N ASP A 47 4.69 3.07 -0.44
CA ASP A 47 6.08 3.10 -0.89
C ASP A 47 6.52 4.53 -1.25
N SER A 48 6.85 5.32 -0.24
CA SER A 48 7.24 6.72 -0.40
C SER A 48 8.41 7.09 0.49
N THR A 49 9.22 8.03 0.04
CA THR A 49 10.31 8.63 0.85
C THR A 49 9.94 9.94 1.49
N SER A 50 8.73 10.46 1.25
CA SER A 50 8.28 11.78 1.73
C SER A 50 7.01 11.72 2.58
N ASP A 51 6.27 10.62 2.56
CA ASP A 51 5.00 10.50 3.25
C ASP A 51 5.18 10.45 4.77
N ASP A 52 4.12 10.80 5.49
CA ASP A 52 4.13 10.71 6.94
C ASP A 52 4.23 9.25 7.39
N LEU A 53 4.96 9.09 8.45
CA LEU A 53 5.32 7.78 8.99
C LEU A 53 4.50 7.42 10.24
N ARG A 54 3.65 8.34 10.70
CA ARG A 54 2.91 8.22 11.96
C ARG A 54 1.52 7.62 11.73
N VAL A 55 0.95 7.08 12.78
CA VAL A 55 -0.40 6.52 12.82
C VAL A 55 -1.15 7.08 14.03
N TRP A 56 -2.40 7.46 13.83
CA TRP A 56 -3.27 7.98 14.88
C TRP A 56 -4.60 7.25 14.90
N LEU A 57 -5.25 7.37 16.02
CA LEU A 57 -6.65 7.03 16.17
C LEU A 57 -7.45 8.34 16.13
N ILE A 58 -8.26 8.50 15.09
CA ILE A 58 -9.16 9.64 14.95
C ILE A 58 -10.49 9.29 15.62
N PRO A 59 -10.90 10.00 16.67
CA PRO A 59 -12.14 9.68 17.36
C PRO A 59 -13.37 10.06 16.53
N SER A 60 -14.50 9.45 16.86
CA SER A 60 -15.82 9.85 16.35
C SER A 60 -16.08 11.33 16.65
N MET A 61 -16.68 12.03 15.67
CA MET A 61 -17.10 13.42 15.79
C MET A 61 -18.64 13.48 15.77
N PRO A 62 -19.26 14.37 16.58
CA PRO A 62 -20.72 14.53 16.58
C PRO A 62 -21.27 15.00 15.22
N GLU A 63 -22.51 14.62 14.93
CA GLU A 63 -23.29 15.24 13.85
C GLU A 63 -23.25 16.77 13.95
N GLY A 64 -23.13 17.44 12.81
CA GLY A 64 -23.05 18.90 12.73
C GLY A 64 -21.63 19.46 12.93
N THR A 65 -20.60 18.62 13.01
CA THR A 65 -19.20 19.07 13.02
C THR A 65 -18.81 19.57 11.63
N GLU A 66 -18.24 20.78 11.55
CA GLU A 66 -17.68 21.33 10.32
C GLU A 66 -16.27 20.83 10.10
N ARG A 67 -15.98 20.37 8.89
CA ARG A 67 -14.70 19.82 8.45
C ARG A 67 -14.23 20.53 7.18
N ASP A 68 -12.95 20.81 7.12
CA ASP A 68 -12.32 21.34 5.92
C ASP A 68 -12.04 20.21 4.90
N VAL A 69 -12.31 20.47 3.62
CA VAL A 69 -11.83 19.66 2.50
C VAL A 69 -10.50 20.24 2.04
N VAL A 70 -9.44 19.50 2.24
CA VAL A 70 -8.07 19.98 2.04
C VAL A 70 -7.41 19.24 0.89
N LEU A 71 -6.92 19.99 -0.09
CA LEU A 71 -6.12 19.46 -1.17
C LEU A 71 -4.70 19.11 -0.67
N ASP A 72 -4.20 17.97 -1.11
CA ASP A 72 -2.91 17.41 -0.70
C ASP A 72 -2.85 17.19 0.82
N GLY A 73 -3.54 16.17 1.27
CA GLY A 73 -3.60 15.77 2.68
C GLY A 73 -2.24 15.57 3.35
N ARG A 74 -1.17 15.33 2.58
CA ARG A 74 0.20 15.27 3.08
C ARG A 74 0.67 16.61 3.64
N ALA A 75 0.19 17.69 3.06
CA ALA A 75 0.60 19.05 3.38
C ALA A 75 -0.47 19.82 4.15
N GLY A 76 -1.71 19.37 4.20
CA GLY A 76 -2.79 20.23 4.54
C GLY A 76 -3.96 19.71 5.32
N ALA A 77 -3.98 18.44 5.68
CA ALA A 77 -5.06 17.96 6.50
C ALA A 77 -5.20 18.82 7.76
N ASP A 78 -6.39 19.40 8.00
CA ASP A 78 -6.62 20.17 9.20
C ASP A 78 -6.81 19.25 10.39
N TYR A 79 -5.74 18.99 11.06
CA TYR A 79 -5.72 18.31 12.35
C TYR A 79 -5.75 19.28 13.53
N SER A 80 -6.24 20.50 13.36
CA SER A 80 -6.29 21.51 14.42
C SER A 80 -7.09 21.04 15.64
N ASN A 81 -8.03 20.11 15.44
CA ASN A 81 -8.80 19.47 16.50
C ASN A 81 -8.04 18.34 17.22
N PHE A 82 -6.86 17.96 16.73
CA PHE A 82 -6.02 16.91 17.30
C PHE A 82 -4.67 17.51 17.71
N PRO A 83 -4.51 17.98 18.95
CA PRO A 83 -3.33 18.73 19.41
C PRO A 83 -2.01 17.98 19.25
N GLU A 84 -2.05 16.65 19.19
CA GLU A 84 -0.90 15.75 18.99
C GLU A 84 -0.36 15.76 17.56
N VAL A 85 -1.13 16.30 16.60
CA VAL A 85 -0.83 16.29 15.17
C VAL A 85 -0.37 17.68 14.67
N LYS A 86 0.40 18.41 15.45
CA LYS A 86 0.66 19.85 15.28
C LYS A 86 1.42 20.27 14.02
N ASP A 87 2.17 19.40 13.38
CA ASP A 87 3.05 19.78 12.27
C ASP A 87 2.65 19.16 10.92
N TYR A 88 1.43 18.64 10.87
CA TYR A 88 0.89 18.08 9.66
C TYR A 88 0.34 19.18 8.79
N GLY A 89 0.80 19.26 7.56
CA GLY A 89 0.13 20.00 6.54
C GLY A 89 0.20 21.50 6.63
N LYS A 90 1.38 22.04 6.76
CA LYS A 90 1.56 23.50 6.73
C LYS A 90 1.19 24.18 5.43
N ASN A 91 0.96 23.43 4.34
CA ASN A 91 0.77 23.96 3.00
C ASN A 91 -0.48 23.47 2.29
N GLY A 92 -1.39 22.80 2.99
CA GLY A 92 -2.67 22.37 2.41
C GLY A 92 -3.57 23.56 2.06
N MET A 93 -4.22 23.45 0.94
CA MET A 93 -5.20 24.43 0.49
C MET A 93 -6.58 23.94 0.86
N VAL A 94 -7.28 24.66 1.74
CA VAL A 94 -8.70 24.42 1.99
C VAL A 94 -9.47 24.82 0.74
N LEU A 95 -10.15 23.86 0.13
CA LEU A 95 -10.93 24.06 -1.09
C LEU A 95 -12.42 24.25 -0.79
N ASP A 96 -12.92 23.60 0.25
CA ASP A 96 -14.31 23.65 0.65
C ASP A 96 -14.44 23.19 2.11
N THR A 97 -15.65 23.22 2.66
CA THR A 97 -15.99 22.65 3.96
C THR A 97 -17.21 21.75 3.83
N TYR A 98 -17.30 20.71 4.63
CA TYR A 98 -18.52 19.93 4.78
C TYR A 98 -18.94 19.82 6.24
N THR A 99 -20.23 19.62 6.46
CA THR A 99 -20.77 19.40 7.81
C THR A 99 -21.20 17.96 7.93
N THR A 100 -20.75 17.29 8.98
CA THR A 100 -21.10 15.88 9.23
C THR A 100 -22.62 15.73 9.38
N THR A 101 -23.20 14.76 8.69
CA THR A 101 -24.65 14.49 8.69
C THR A 101 -25.06 13.38 9.65
N ARG A 102 -24.10 12.82 10.35
CA ARG A 102 -24.23 11.79 11.41
C ARG A 102 -23.03 11.89 12.34
N ASP A 103 -23.08 11.21 13.47
CA ASP A 103 -21.87 10.94 14.23
C ASP A 103 -20.92 10.11 13.34
N THR A 104 -19.66 10.57 13.20
CA THR A 104 -18.69 9.89 12.34
C THR A 104 -18.16 8.63 13.01
N ASN A 105 -17.65 7.70 12.22
CA ASN A 105 -16.93 6.56 12.75
C ASN A 105 -15.54 6.97 13.23
N GLN A 106 -15.07 6.35 14.31
CA GLN A 106 -13.67 6.35 14.68
C GLN A 106 -12.85 5.59 13.63
N TYR A 107 -11.62 6.03 13.32
CA TYR A 107 -10.77 5.31 12.37
C TYR A 107 -9.27 5.43 12.66
N LEU A 108 -8.51 4.48 12.12
CA LEU A 108 -7.05 4.48 12.11
C LEU A 108 -6.57 5.29 10.91
N HIS A 109 -5.90 6.40 11.21
CA HIS A 109 -5.35 7.34 10.24
C HIS A 109 -3.85 7.15 10.10
N ALA A 110 -3.38 7.14 8.86
CA ALA A 110 -1.98 7.24 8.48
C ALA A 110 -1.89 8.21 7.29
N MET A 111 -0.79 8.23 6.57
CA MET A 111 -0.73 8.99 5.31
C MET A 111 -1.93 8.70 4.41
N TYR A 112 -2.33 7.43 4.33
CA TYR A 112 -3.58 6.96 3.74
C TYR A 112 -4.33 6.23 4.84
N SER A 113 -5.50 6.72 5.21
CA SER A 113 -6.32 6.13 6.27
C SER A 113 -6.87 4.77 5.86
N PHE A 114 -6.93 3.82 6.78
CA PHE A 114 -7.04 2.42 6.34
C PHE A 114 -8.12 1.60 7.00
N MET A 115 -8.67 1.94 8.17
CA MET A 115 -9.73 1.15 8.80
C MET A 115 -10.53 1.96 9.82
N ASN A 116 -11.87 1.83 9.78
CA ASN A 116 -12.74 2.35 10.83
C ASN A 116 -13.21 1.28 11.84
N GLU A 117 -13.94 1.70 12.85
CA GLU A 117 -14.44 0.83 13.91
C GLU A 117 -15.56 -0.13 13.45
N LYS A 118 -16.13 0.07 12.26
CA LYS A 118 -17.14 -0.82 11.65
C LYS A 118 -16.51 -2.00 10.89
N GLY A 119 -15.19 -1.92 10.65
CA GLY A 119 -14.45 -2.88 9.84
C GLY A 119 -14.45 -2.54 8.35
N LEU A 120 -14.89 -1.34 7.95
CA LEU A 120 -14.59 -0.83 6.63
C LEU A 120 -13.10 -0.53 6.54
N ALA A 121 -12.42 -1.14 5.56
CA ALA A 121 -10.99 -0.98 5.36
C ALA A 121 -10.66 -0.61 3.91
N MET A 122 -9.58 0.15 3.72
CA MET A 122 -9.13 0.65 2.43
C MET A 122 -7.62 0.59 2.31
N GLY A 123 -7.15 0.41 1.07
CA GLY A 123 -5.79 0.68 0.63
C GLY A 123 -5.82 1.52 -0.63
N GLU A 124 -4.66 1.93 -1.15
CA GLU A 124 -4.59 2.69 -2.39
C GLU A 124 -3.34 2.34 -3.21
N SER A 125 -3.40 2.65 -4.49
CA SER A 125 -2.25 2.59 -5.39
C SER A 125 -2.38 3.66 -6.48
N THR A 126 -1.56 4.70 -6.38
CA THR A 126 -1.52 5.77 -7.38
C THR A 126 -1.27 5.21 -8.78
N CYS A 127 -2.17 5.48 -9.70
CA CYS A 127 -2.12 4.96 -11.06
C CYS A 127 -1.34 5.88 -12.00
N SER A 128 -0.28 5.34 -12.58
CA SER A 128 0.45 5.99 -13.66
C SER A 128 -0.13 5.58 -15.01
N TYR A 129 0.01 6.45 -16.02
CA TYR A 129 -0.25 6.11 -17.42
C TYR A 129 0.81 6.69 -18.35
N ASP A 130 0.94 6.16 -19.55
CA ASP A 130 1.90 6.69 -20.53
C ASP A 130 1.37 7.98 -21.19
N ARG A 131 1.75 9.11 -20.59
CA ARG A 131 1.38 10.45 -21.06
C ARG A 131 1.90 10.78 -22.47
N ASN A 132 2.85 10.03 -22.99
CA ASN A 132 3.46 10.25 -24.31
C ASN A 132 2.86 9.40 -25.41
N SER A 133 2.15 8.33 -25.09
CA SER A 133 1.39 7.55 -26.06
C SER A 133 0.30 8.42 -26.74
N GLU A 134 -0.18 8.01 -27.91
CA GLU A 134 -1.27 8.73 -28.58
C GLU A 134 -2.54 8.75 -27.72
N GLN A 135 -2.87 7.64 -27.07
CA GLN A 135 -4.00 7.58 -26.15
C GLN A 135 -3.76 8.44 -24.89
N GLY A 136 -2.56 8.38 -24.29
CA GLY A 136 -2.24 9.16 -23.10
C GLY A 136 -2.23 10.68 -23.34
N LYS A 137 -1.87 11.14 -24.53
CA LYS A 137 -2.01 12.55 -24.93
C LYS A 137 -3.47 12.99 -24.97
N LYS A 138 -4.36 12.15 -25.52
CA LYS A 138 -5.80 12.42 -25.54
C LYS A 138 -6.38 12.43 -24.12
N VAL A 139 -6.01 11.45 -23.28
CA VAL A 139 -6.42 11.39 -21.88
C VAL A 139 -6.03 12.68 -21.13
N ARG A 140 -4.78 13.11 -21.27
CA ARG A 140 -4.33 14.37 -20.66
C ARG A 140 -5.14 15.57 -21.13
N ALA A 141 -5.41 15.67 -22.44
CA ALA A 141 -6.22 16.76 -22.98
C ALA A 141 -7.69 16.70 -22.51
N ALA A 142 -8.23 15.50 -22.33
CA ALA A 142 -9.60 15.31 -21.88
C ALA A 142 -9.82 15.75 -20.42
N PHE A 143 -8.80 15.64 -19.57
CA PHE A 143 -8.86 16.02 -18.16
C PHE A 143 -8.24 17.38 -17.84
N ASP A 144 -7.60 18.05 -18.80
CA ASP A 144 -6.98 19.37 -18.61
C ASP A 144 -8.03 20.42 -18.18
N GLY A 145 -7.80 21.09 -17.06
CA GLY A 145 -8.73 22.07 -16.49
C GLY A 145 -10.02 21.50 -15.91
N LYS A 146 -10.05 20.19 -15.60
CA LYS A 146 -11.20 19.51 -14.96
C LYS A 146 -10.88 19.03 -13.54
N GLU A 147 -9.87 19.61 -12.90
CA GLU A 147 -9.53 19.30 -11.53
C GLU A 147 -10.68 19.65 -10.59
N GLY A 148 -11.04 18.70 -9.74
CA GLY A 148 -12.06 18.84 -8.71
C GLY A 148 -11.45 19.22 -7.36
N ILE A 149 -12.15 18.88 -6.27
CA ILE A 149 -11.74 19.24 -4.90
C ILE A 149 -11.26 18.07 -4.06
N TYR A 150 -11.59 16.81 -4.41
CA TYR A 150 -11.20 15.65 -3.62
C TYR A 150 -9.92 15.00 -4.17
N ASP A 151 -8.94 14.81 -3.30
CA ASP A 151 -7.81 13.92 -3.53
C ASP A 151 -8.01 12.57 -2.83
N CYS A 152 -7.05 11.67 -2.97
CA CYS A 152 -7.10 10.33 -2.40
C CYS A 152 -7.20 10.35 -0.88
N TYR A 153 -6.45 11.22 -0.23
CA TYR A 153 -6.38 11.33 1.23
C TYR A 153 -7.71 11.73 1.82
N MET A 154 -8.27 12.84 1.35
CA MET A 154 -9.56 13.34 1.82
C MET A 154 -10.70 12.39 1.50
N LEU A 155 -10.69 11.77 0.30
CA LEU A 155 -11.76 10.87 -0.09
C LEU A 155 -11.81 9.62 0.81
N GLN A 156 -10.65 9.06 1.16
CA GLN A 156 -10.55 7.93 2.09
C GLN A 156 -10.98 8.32 3.51
N ASP A 157 -10.49 9.45 4.03
CA ASP A 157 -10.86 9.94 5.36
C ASP A 157 -12.36 10.11 5.49
N ILE A 158 -12.99 10.87 4.55
CA ILE A 158 -14.42 11.13 4.57
C ILE A 158 -15.24 9.85 4.41
N ALA A 159 -14.80 8.91 3.58
CA ALA A 159 -15.47 7.63 3.42
C ALA A 159 -15.42 6.79 4.70
N LEU A 160 -14.24 6.69 5.36
CA LEU A 160 -14.12 5.98 6.64
C LEU A 160 -14.95 6.62 7.75
N GLU A 161 -15.07 7.95 7.76
CA GLU A 161 -15.91 8.67 8.72
C GLU A 161 -17.42 8.40 8.55
N ASN A 162 -17.89 8.24 7.32
CA ASN A 162 -19.32 8.29 7.01
C ASN A 162 -19.93 6.96 6.55
N CYS A 163 -19.12 5.95 6.23
CA CYS A 163 -19.59 4.68 5.67
C CYS A 163 -19.29 3.51 6.62
N ASP A 164 -20.20 2.56 6.67
CA ASP A 164 -20.09 1.38 7.50
C ASP A 164 -19.72 0.11 6.68
N THR A 165 -19.96 0.13 5.36
CA THR A 165 -19.72 -1.00 4.45
C THR A 165 -18.94 -0.60 3.20
N ALA A 166 -18.32 -1.59 2.55
CA ALA A 166 -17.57 -1.37 1.32
C ALA A 166 -18.45 -0.82 0.19
N ARG A 167 -19.68 -1.30 0.07
CA ARG A 167 -20.64 -0.83 -0.94
C ARG A 167 -21.04 0.61 -0.70
N GLU A 168 -21.39 0.98 0.54
CA GLU A 168 -21.68 2.37 0.91
C GLU A 168 -20.50 3.29 0.59
N ALA A 169 -19.26 2.84 0.87
CA ALA A 169 -18.07 3.63 0.56
C ALA A 169 -17.91 3.86 -0.95
N VAL A 170 -18.12 2.82 -1.79
CA VAL A 170 -18.09 2.97 -3.25
C VAL A 170 -19.16 3.96 -3.74
N GLU A 171 -20.38 3.83 -3.25
CA GLU A 171 -21.49 4.73 -3.61
C GLU A 171 -21.22 6.16 -3.17
N PHE A 172 -20.75 6.34 -1.95
CA PHE A 172 -20.47 7.64 -1.36
C PHE A 172 -19.29 8.34 -2.06
N MET A 173 -18.16 7.66 -2.23
CA MET A 173 -17.00 8.20 -2.95
C MET A 173 -17.34 8.51 -4.40
N GLY A 174 -18.07 7.62 -5.07
CA GLY A 174 -18.54 7.84 -6.43
C GLY A 174 -19.46 9.06 -6.58
N ALA A 175 -20.35 9.29 -5.62
CA ALA A 175 -21.20 10.49 -5.58
C ALA A 175 -20.36 11.76 -5.38
N LEU A 176 -19.43 11.77 -4.44
CA LEU A 176 -18.54 12.92 -4.20
C LEU A 176 -17.69 13.25 -5.44
N VAL A 177 -17.07 12.27 -6.07
CA VAL A 177 -16.28 12.48 -7.29
C VAL A 177 -17.19 12.96 -8.44
N THR A 178 -18.39 12.44 -8.56
CA THR A 178 -19.34 12.84 -9.61
C THR A 178 -19.76 14.30 -9.45
N GLU A 179 -20.01 14.75 -8.22
CA GLU A 179 -20.51 16.11 -7.94
C GLU A 179 -19.38 17.13 -7.90
N TYR A 180 -18.29 16.84 -7.21
CA TYR A 180 -17.24 17.81 -6.88
C TYR A 180 -15.94 17.59 -7.65
N GLY A 181 -15.77 16.45 -8.30
CA GLY A 181 -14.61 16.12 -9.10
C GLY A 181 -13.38 15.67 -8.31
N TRP A 182 -12.48 15.04 -9.03
CA TRP A 182 -11.22 14.51 -8.56
C TRP A 182 -10.05 15.46 -8.81
N ASN A 183 -9.14 15.57 -7.85
CA ASN A 183 -7.93 16.38 -7.95
C ASN A 183 -6.71 15.52 -7.61
N GLY A 184 -5.94 15.13 -8.60
CA GLY A 184 -4.76 14.31 -8.42
C GLY A 184 -4.45 13.41 -9.61
N ALA A 185 -3.49 12.52 -9.42
CA ALA A 185 -3.24 11.42 -10.34
C ALA A 185 -4.44 10.45 -10.33
N ALA A 186 -4.56 9.61 -11.33
CA ALA A 186 -5.51 8.51 -11.27
C ALA A 186 -5.14 7.58 -10.08
N GLU A 187 -6.16 7.03 -9.43
CA GLU A 187 -5.99 6.18 -8.25
C GLU A 187 -6.77 4.88 -8.37
N CYS A 188 -6.26 3.85 -7.71
CA CYS A 188 -6.91 2.59 -7.48
C CYS A 188 -7.05 2.39 -5.97
N ILE A 189 -8.26 2.39 -5.45
CA ILE A 189 -8.57 2.19 -4.03
C ILE A 189 -9.18 0.81 -3.87
N ASP A 190 -8.55 -0.05 -3.08
CA ASP A 190 -9.10 -1.35 -2.68
C ASP A 190 -9.85 -1.21 -1.35
N ILE A 191 -11.00 -1.87 -1.24
CA ILE A 191 -11.97 -1.65 -0.16
C ILE A 191 -12.52 -2.99 0.29
N CYS A 192 -12.71 -3.19 1.60
CA CYS A 192 -13.41 -4.37 2.12
C CYS A 192 -14.14 -4.09 3.44
N ASP A 193 -15.13 -4.95 3.78
CA ASP A 193 -15.93 -4.85 5.02
C ASP A 193 -16.22 -6.21 5.70
N GLY A 194 -15.61 -7.28 5.21
CA GLY A 194 -15.87 -8.65 5.66
C GLY A 194 -16.94 -9.38 4.86
N ASN A 195 -17.84 -8.69 4.19
CA ASN A 195 -18.83 -9.28 3.30
C ASN A 195 -18.42 -9.18 1.84
N GLU A 196 -17.91 -8.04 1.46
CA GLU A 196 -17.51 -7.72 0.08
C GLU A 196 -16.11 -7.12 0.05
N ALA A 197 -15.44 -7.33 -1.08
CA ALA A 197 -14.25 -6.59 -1.47
C ALA A 197 -14.54 -5.88 -2.80
N TRP A 198 -14.09 -4.64 -2.92
CA TRP A 198 -14.27 -3.78 -4.09
C TRP A 198 -12.97 -3.13 -4.51
N VAL A 199 -12.95 -2.71 -5.76
CA VAL A 199 -11.90 -1.84 -6.31
C VAL A 199 -12.58 -0.62 -6.90
N PHE A 200 -12.11 0.57 -6.52
CA PHE A 200 -12.58 1.85 -7.03
C PHE A 200 -11.44 2.52 -7.79
N GLU A 201 -11.58 2.69 -9.09
CA GLU A 201 -10.61 3.39 -9.93
C GLU A 201 -11.15 4.75 -10.33
N VAL A 202 -10.43 5.83 -9.99
CA VAL A 202 -10.73 7.19 -10.40
C VAL A 202 -9.64 7.68 -11.35
N TYR A 203 -10.04 8.27 -12.48
CA TYR A 203 -9.13 8.58 -13.58
C TYR A 203 -8.83 10.07 -13.73
N GLY A 204 -9.76 10.92 -13.29
CA GLY A 204 -9.66 12.38 -13.36
C GLY A 204 -11.02 13.03 -13.55
N GLY A 205 -11.14 14.33 -13.25
CA GLY A 205 -12.42 15.04 -13.30
C GLY A 205 -13.51 14.28 -12.54
N ASN A 206 -14.61 13.97 -13.22
CA ASN A 206 -15.73 13.22 -12.64
C ASN A 206 -15.77 11.74 -13.08
N ILE A 207 -14.68 11.20 -13.61
CA ILE A 207 -14.66 9.86 -14.25
C ILE A 207 -14.06 8.81 -13.30
N TRP A 208 -14.86 7.81 -12.97
CA TRP A 208 -14.51 6.70 -12.10
C TRP A 208 -15.27 5.42 -12.48
N VAL A 209 -14.73 4.27 -12.11
CA VAL A 209 -15.35 2.94 -12.21
C VAL A 209 -15.02 2.15 -10.95
N ALA A 210 -15.98 1.41 -10.45
CA ALA A 210 -15.76 0.45 -9.38
C ALA A 210 -16.24 -0.95 -9.79
N ALA A 211 -15.52 -1.96 -9.35
CA ALA A 211 -15.86 -3.36 -9.57
C ALA A 211 -15.77 -4.16 -8.26
N ARG A 212 -16.79 -4.95 -7.99
CA ARG A 212 -16.79 -5.91 -6.89
C ARG A 212 -15.84 -7.05 -7.23
N VAL A 213 -14.95 -7.37 -6.31
CA VAL A 213 -14.08 -8.55 -6.43
C VAL A 213 -14.93 -9.80 -6.22
N PRO A 214 -14.93 -10.78 -7.14
CA PRO A 214 -15.64 -12.03 -6.93
C PRO A 214 -15.21 -12.71 -5.63
N ASP A 215 -16.13 -13.33 -4.92
CA ASP A 215 -15.86 -13.91 -3.60
C ASP A 215 -14.67 -14.88 -3.59
N ASP A 216 -14.45 -15.63 -4.67
CA ASP A 216 -13.38 -16.62 -4.80
C ASP A 216 -12.10 -16.10 -5.49
N SER A 217 -11.96 -14.78 -5.61
CA SER A 217 -10.91 -14.15 -6.39
C SER A 217 -10.15 -13.07 -5.62
N ILE A 218 -9.03 -12.67 -6.18
CA ILE A 218 -8.11 -11.64 -5.68
C ILE A 218 -7.82 -10.65 -6.80
N PHE A 219 -7.90 -9.37 -6.49
CA PHE A 219 -7.41 -8.28 -7.33
C PHE A 219 -6.00 -7.89 -6.91
N VAL A 220 -5.16 -7.53 -7.89
CA VAL A 220 -3.79 -7.03 -7.64
C VAL A 220 -3.57 -5.80 -8.50
N ALA A 221 -3.09 -4.72 -7.92
CA ALA A 221 -2.62 -3.55 -8.66
C ALA A 221 -1.29 -3.01 -8.11
N ALA A 222 -0.48 -2.49 -9.00
CA ALA A 222 0.83 -1.95 -8.70
C ALA A 222 1.09 -0.68 -9.52
N ASN A 223 0.53 0.44 -9.09
CA ASN A 223 0.62 1.76 -9.73
C ASN A 223 0.07 1.84 -11.16
N ARG A 224 -0.98 1.13 -11.43
CA ARG A 224 -1.77 1.27 -12.65
C ARG A 224 -3.21 0.85 -12.45
N ALA A 225 -4.11 1.40 -13.25
CA ALA A 225 -5.49 0.95 -13.33
C ALA A 225 -5.58 -0.47 -13.95
N ARG A 226 -6.51 -1.29 -13.46
CA ARG A 226 -6.62 -2.70 -13.83
C ARG A 226 -8.02 -3.15 -14.23
N ILE A 227 -9.07 -2.34 -14.00
CA ILE A 227 -10.43 -2.69 -14.44
C ILE A 227 -10.46 -2.67 -15.96
N ASN A 228 -10.37 -3.88 -16.56
CA ASN A 228 -10.20 -4.07 -17.99
C ASN A 228 -11.47 -4.60 -18.70
N PHE A 229 -12.60 -4.54 -18.03
CA PHE A 229 -13.91 -4.86 -18.61
C PHE A 229 -14.97 -3.97 -17.98
N PHE A 230 -16.10 -3.88 -18.63
CA PHE A 230 -17.18 -2.99 -18.24
C PHE A 230 -18.53 -3.68 -18.46
N VAL A 231 -19.32 -3.76 -17.41
CA VAL A 231 -20.65 -4.36 -17.42
C VAL A 231 -21.67 -3.31 -17.05
N GLU A 232 -22.58 -3.00 -17.96
CA GLU A 232 -23.70 -2.08 -17.69
C GLU A 232 -24.89 -2.83 -17.08
N ASN A 233 -25.67 -2.11 -16.27
CA ASN A 233 -26.89 -2.63 -15.66
C ASN A 233 -26.67 -3.81 -14.68
N ASP A 234 -25.49 -3.88 -14.07
CA ASP A 234 -25.18 -4.81 -12.98
C ASP A 234 -24.64 -4.02 -11.75
N PRO A 235 -25.49 -3.23 -11.06
CA PRO A 235 -25.05 -2.39 -9.96
C PRO A 235 -24.59 -3.19 -8.73
N ASP A 236 -24.90 -4.48 -8.67
CA ASP A 236 -24.44 -5.36 -7.60
C ASP A 236 -22.94 -5.64 -7.71
N ASN A 237 -22.38 -5.59 -8.92
CA ASN A 237 -20.98 -5.89 -9.17
C ASN A 237 -20.20 -4.73 -9.83
N TYR A 238 -20.88 -3.74 -10.42
CA TYR A 238 -20.23 -2.63 -11.13
C TYR A 238 -20.96 -1.32 -10.86
N GLN A 239 -20.17 -0.30 -10.51
CA GLN A 239 -20.64 1.07 -10.39
C GLN A 239 -19.70 1.99 -11.17
N TYR A 240 -20.19 3.09 -11.70
CA TYR A 240 -19.40 3.95 -12.56
C TYR A 240 -20.00 5.35 -12.70
N ALA A 241 -19.17 6.29 -13.12
CA ALA A 241 -19.58 7.66 -13.37
C ALA A 241 -20.67 7.75 -14.44
N PRO A 242 -21.76 8.52 -14.20
CA PRO A 242 -22.76 8.78 -15.21
C PRO A 242 -22.14 9.39 -16.47
N GLY A 243 -22.54 8.92 -17.66
CA GLY A 243 -22.05 9.45 -18.94
C GLY A 243 -20.59 9.08 -19.26
N ILE A 244 -20.01 8.09 -18.61
CA ILE A 244 -18.60 7.69 -18.81
C ILE A 244 -18.26 7.33 -20.26
N LYS A 245 -19.17 6.64 -20.97
CA LYS A 245 -18.99 6.28 -22.39
C LYS A 245 -19.12 7.47 -23.32
N GLU A 246 -20.11 8.31 -23.06
CA GLU A 246 -20.32 9.57 -23.77
C GLU A 246 -19.08 10.47 -23.64
N PHE A 247 -18.55 10.62 -22.44
CA PHE A 247 -17.30 11.35 -22.20
C PHE A 247 -16.13 10.77 -23.00
N ALA A 248 -16.00 9.45 -23.04
CA ALA A 248 -14.94 8.79 -23.80
C ALA A 248 -15.06 9.03 -25.31
N ILE A 249 -16.27 8.99 -25.87
CA ILE A 249 -16.55 9.26 -27.29
C ILE A 249 -16.27 10.74 -27.62
N GLU A 250 -16.81 11.67 -26.84
CA GLU A 250 -16.68 13.10 -27.07
C GLU A 250 -15.24 13.59 -27.04
N ASN A 251 -14.39 12.95 -26.23
CA ASN A 251 -12.97 13.27 -26.12
C ASN A 251 -12.08 12.39 -27.03
N GLY A 252 -12.68 11.55 -27.88
CA GLY A 252 -11.96 10.67 -28.80
C GLY A 252 -11.08 9.62 -28.11
N LEU A 253 -11.44 9.22 -26.89
CA LEU A 253 -10.77 8.18 -26.11
C LEU A 253 -11.23 6.78 -26.49
N TRP A 254 -12.46 6.65 -26.99
CA TRP A 254 -13.08 5.40 -27.42
C TRP A 254 -13.89 5.62 -28.69
N ASP A 255 -13.96 4.60 -29.55
CA ASP A 255 -14.61 4.66 -30.86
C ASP A 255 -16.14 4.38 -30.83
N GLY A 256 -16.65 3.99 -29.66
CA GLY A 256 -18.06 3.64 -29.47
C GLY A 256 -18.46 2.29 -30.03
N GLN A 257 -17.52 1.46 -30.53
CA GLN A 257 -17.79 0.18 -31.21
C GLN A 257 -16.96 -1.00 -30.68
N SER A 258 -15.67 -0.76 -30.37
CA SER A 258 -14.79 -1.77 -29.78
C SER A 258 -15.19 -2.04 -28.33
N ASP A 259 -14.62 -3.09 -27.72
CA ASP A 259 -14.81 -3.34 -26.29
C ASP A 259 -14.38 -2.11 -25.48
N PHE A 260 -15.24 -1.70 -24.54
CA PHE A 260 -14.93 -0.60 -23.64
C PHE A 260 -14.10 -1.11 -22.47
N ILE A 261 -12.83 -0.72 -22.44
CA ILE A 261 -11.85 -1.13 -21.46
C ILE A 261 -11.43 0.09 -20.62
N PRO A 262 -11.99 0.31 -19.42
CA PRO A 262 -11.77 1.52 -18.63
C PRO A 262 -10.31 1.86 -18.41
N CYS A 263 -9.50 0.91 -17.92
CA CYS A 263 -8.08 1.15 -17.63
C CYS A 263 -7.29 1.57 -18.89
N PHE A 264 -7.55 0.94 -20.06
CA PHE A 264 -6.93 1.34 -21.31
C PHE A 264 -7.46 2.68 -21.83
N THR A 265 -8.76 2.93 -21.67
CA THR A 265 -9.42 4.14 -22.16
C THR A 265 -8.92 5.40 -21.44
N PHE A 266 -8.81 5.34 -20.11
CA PHE A 266 -8.58 6.52 -19.27
C PHE A 266 -7.20 6.56 -18.63
N ALA A 267 -6.52 5.43 -18.47
CA ALA A 267 -5.18 5.34 -17.88
C ALA A 267 -4.31 4.31 -18.61
N PRO A 268 -4.10 4.46 -19.94
CA PRO A 268 -3.41 3.47 -20.76
C PRO A 268 -1.98 3.22 -20.23
N TYR A 269 -1.67 1.98 -19.91
CA TYR A 269 -0.39 1.62 -19.36
C TYR A 269 0.29 0.57 -20.24
N PRO A 270 1.14 1.00 -21.19
CA PRO A 270 1.93 0.05 -21.94
C PRO A 270 2.91 -0.65 -21.02
N TYR A 271 3.39 -1.82 -21.44
CA TYR A 271 4.37 -2.58 -20.69
C TYR A 271 5.47 -1.71 -20.06
N ARG A 272 5.55 -1.75 -18.74
CA ARG A 272 6.62 -1.19 -17.93
C ARG A 272 7.00 -2.17 -16.83
N PRO A 273 8.23 -2.66 -16.79
CA PRO A 273 8.69 -3.59 -15.74
C PRO A 273 8.41 -3.08 -14.32
N TYR A 274 8.40 -1.77 -14.14
CA TYR A 274 8.12 -1.10 -12.87
C TYR A 274 6.79 -1.54 -12.22
N SER A 275 5.72 -1.67 -12.98
CA SER A 275 4.39 -2.08 -12.49
C SER A 275 4.06 -3.51 -12.88
N THR A 276 4.18 -3.83 -14.17
CA THR A 276 3.68 -5.09 -14.71
C THR A 276 4.40 -6.31 -14.13
N ARG A 277 5.69 -6.23 -13.82
CA ARG A 277 6.41 -7.35 -13.18
C ARG A 277 6.00 -7.59 -11.73
N ARG A 278 5.64 -6.54 -10.97
CA ARG A 278 5.09 -6.72 -9.63
C ARG A 278 3.76 -7.47 -9.67
N GLU A 279 2.87 -7.07 -10.57
CA GLU A 279 1.59 -7.75 -10.77
C GLU A 279 1.78 -9.18 -11.28
N TRP A 280 2.69 -9.37 -12.26
CA TRP A 280 3.04 -10.69 -12.77
C TRP A 280 3.46 -11.64 -11.63
N VAL A 281 4.43 -11.25 -10.83
CA VAL A 281 4.95 -12.13 -9.77
C VAL A 281 3.90 -12.37 -8.68
N ALA A 282 3.06 -11.38 -8.37
CA ALA A 282 1.95 -11.54 -7.43
C ALA A 282 0.90 -12.53 -7.96
N MET A 283 0.43 -12.34 -9.20
CA MET A 283 -0.56 -13.24 -9.82
C MET A 283 -0.02 -14.65 -10.01
N MET A 284 1.25 -14.81 -10.43
CA MET A 284 1.91 -16.11 -10.55
C MET A 284 2.16 -16.78 -9.20
N SER A 285 2.29 -16.01 -8.12
CA SER A 285 2.36 -16.56 -6.75
C SER A 285 1.00 -17.10 -6.28
N LEU A 286 -0.10 -16.49 -6.72
CA LEU A 286 -1.46 -16.92 -6.41
C LEU A 286 -1.90 -18.11 -7.26
N ASP A 287 -1.60 -18.09 -8.55
CA ASP A 287 -1.89 -19.19 -9.49
C ASP A 287 -0.81 -19.33 -10.56
N PRO A 288 0.16 -20.22 -10.38
CA PRO A 288 1.19 -20.50 -11.37
C PRO A 288 0.66 -21.05 -12.71
N THR A 289 -0.58 -21.56 -12.75
CA THR A 289 -1.16 -22.13 -13.99
C THR A 289 -1.58 -21.06 -14.99
N LEU A 290 -1.67 -19.79 -14.56
CA LEU A 290 -1.92 -18.65 -15.45
C LEU A 290 -0.84 -18.52 -16.53
N ASN A 291 0.38 -18.97 -16.23
CA ASN A 291 1.51 -18.97 -17.16
C ASN A 291 1.66 -17.62 -17.90
N LEU A 292 1.56 -16.52 -17.15
CA LEU A 292 1.64 -15.17 -17.70
C LEU A 292 3.06 -14.87 -18.20
N ASP A 293 3.14 -14.21 -19.36
CA ASP A 293 4.41 -13.69 -19.87
C ASP A 293 4.77 -12.37 -19.14
N PRO A 294 5.91 -12.31 -18.42
CA PRO A 294 6.34 -11.07 -17.75
C PRO A 294 6.68 -9.94 -18.73
N GLU A 295 6.86 -10.23 -20.02
CA GLU A 295 7.16 -9.27 -21.08
C GLU A 295 5.94 -8.95 -21.98
N GLU A 296 4.72 -9.34 -21.56
CA GLU A 296 3.47 -9.03 -22.27
C GLU A 296 3.34 -7.52 -22.52
N LYS A 297 3.03 -7.15 -23.77
CA LYS A 297 2.98 -5.74 -24.18
C LYS A 297 1.60 -5.11 -24.03
N ASP A 298 0.54 -5.90 -24.03
CA ASP A 298 -0.85 -5.45 -23.92
C ASP A 298 -1.52 -6.07 -22.68
N THR A 299 -0.93 -5.78 -21.51
CA THR A 299 -1.39 -6.32 -20.24
C THR A 299 -2.79 -5.83 -19.86
N ASP A 300 -3.20 -4.64 -20.34
CA ASP A 300 -4.53 -4.08 -20.09
C ASP A 300 -5.64 -4.95 -20.70
N ARG A 301 -5.34 -5.68 -21.78
CA ARG A 301 -6.29 -6.57 -22.45
C ARG A 301 -6.06 -8.04 -22.15
N ASN A 302 -4.80 -8.45 -22.03
CA ASN A 302 -4.44 -9.88 -22.02
C ASN A 302 -4.34 -10.48 -20.62
N TRP A 303 -4.18 -9.64 -19.57
CA TRP A 303 -4.10 -10.14 -18.20
C TRP A 303 -5.46 -10.09 -17.49
N PRO A 304 -5.78 -11.08 -16.64
CA PRO A 304 -7.03 -11.08 -15.91
C PRO A 304 -7.06 -9.93 -14.91
N CYS A 305 -8.22 -9.26 -14.74
CA CYS A 305 -8.43 -8.27 -13.69
C CYS A 305 -8.44 -8.94 -12.31
N PHE A 306 -9.09 -10.08 -12.20
CA PHE A 306 -9.20 -10.89 -10.98
C PHE A 306 -8.53 -12.25 -11.16
N VAL A 307 -7.87 -12.73 -10.14
CA VAL A 307 -7.19 -14.03 -10.11
C VAL A 307 -7.88 -14.93 -9.07
N LYS A 308 -8.30 -16.11 -9.49
CA LYS A 308 -8.72 -17.14 -8.55
C LYS A 308 -7.48 -17.88 -8.05
N PRO A 309 -7.13 -17.79 -6.77
CA PRO A 309 -5.93 -18.44 -6.28
C PRO A 309 -6.07 -19.97 -6.33
N GLN A 310 -4.97 -20.68 -6.56
CA GLN A 310 -4.97 -22.14 -6.58
C GLN A 310 -5.35 -22.75 -5.22
N ASN A 311 -4.92 -22.08 -4.15
CA ASN A 311 -5.28 -22.42 -2.78
C ASN A 311 -5.82 -21.16 -2.10
N LYS A 312 -6.74 -21.34 -1.15
CA LYS A 312 -7.18 -20.24 -0.30
C LYS A 312 -6.00 -19.63 0.44
N VAL A 313 -5.97 -18.31 0.54
CA VAL A 313 -4.86 -17.56 1.13
C VAL A 313 -5.11 -17.22 2.60
N THR A 314 -4.02 -17.06 3.32
CA THR A 314 -3.96 -16.46 4.65
C THR A 314 -3.32 -15.06 4.57
N VAL A 315 -3.38 -14.30 5.66
CA VAL A 315 -2.61 -13.05 5.79
C VAL A 315 -1.11 -13.31 5.57
N GLN A 316 -0.59 -14.43 6.07
CA GLN A 316 0.82 -14.79 5.92
C GLN A 316 1.21 -15.01 4.44
N ASP A 317 0.31 -15.57 3.63
CA ASP A 317 0.55 -15.77 2.19
C ASP A 317 0.63 -14.42 1.47
N ILE A 318 -0.29 -13.49 1.76
CA ILE A 318 -0.26 -12.12 1.22
C ILE A 318 1.01 -11.39 1.69
N PHE A 319 1.37 -11.49 2.97
CA PHE A 319 2.60 -10.91 3.50
C PHE A 319 3.86 -11.47 2.81
N ASN A 320 3.90 -12.76 2.53
CA ASN A 320 5.00 -13.38 1.80
C ASN A 320 5.11 -12.83 0.35
N ILE A 321 3.97 -12.56 -0.31
CA ILE A 321 3.97 -11.92 -1.62
C ILE A 321 4.52 -10.49 -1.54
N TYR A 322 4.19 -9.74 -0.50
CA TYR A 322 4.78 -8.41 -0.27
C TYR A 322 6.30 -8.46 -0.10
N GLY A 323 6.83 -9.50 0.52
CA GLY A 323 8.27 -9.73 0.65
C GLY A 323 8.99 -10.16 -0.63
N ASN A 324 8.28 -10.22 -1.78
CA ASN A 324 8.84 -10.71 -3.03
C ASN A 324 9.76 -9.68 -3.71
N TYR A 325 10.96 -10.13 -4.10
CA TYR A 325 11.94 -9.39 -4.88
C TYR A 325 12.38 -10.16 -6.15
N TYR A 326 11.46 -10.93 -6.71
CA TYR A 326 11.63 -11.79 -7.89
C TYR A 326 12.53 -13.00 -7.65
N GLN A 327 12.70 -13.44 -6.41
CA GLN A 327 13.55 -14.59 -6.08
C GLN A 327 13.13 -15.84 -6.86
N GLY A 328 14.14 -16.53 -7.39
CA GLY A 328 13.95 -17.73 -8.19
C GLY A 328 13.63 -17.48 -9.66
N THR A 329 13.53 -16.22 -10.11
CA THR A 329 13.35 -15.83 -11.50
C THR A 329 14.64 -15.21 -12.08
N GLU A 330 14.65 -14.95 -13.38
CA GLU A 330 15.72 -14.20 -14.04
C GLU A 330 15.82 -12.73 -13.60
N TYR A 331 14.78 -12.22 -12.93
CA TYR A 331 14.70 -10.84 -12.42
C TYR A 331 15.14 -10.70 -10.96
N ASP A 332 15.67 -11.75 -10.36
CA ASP A 332 16.12 -11.78 -8.96
C ASP A 332 17.16 -10.69 -8.71
N VAL A 333 16.77 -9.65 -7.98
CA VAL A 333 17.62 -8.48 -7.71
C VAL A 333 18.90 -8.88 -6.97
N THR A 334 18.84 -9.87 -6.09
CA THR A 334 19.97 -10.32 -5.28
C THR A 334 21.08 -11.00 -6.11
N LYS A 335 20.73 -11.47 -7.31
CA LYS A 335 21.64 -12.12 -8.28
C LYS A 335 22.01 -11.18 -9.43
N SER A 336 22.05 -9.91 -9.17
CA SER A 336 22.39 -8.89 -10.15
C SER A 336 23.37 -7.88 -9.57
N ILE A 337 23.93 -7.02 -10.42
CA ILE A 337 24.80 -5.92 -9.99
C ILE A 337 24.07 -4.98 -9.00
N TRP A 338 22.74 -4.89 -9.08
CA TRP A 338 21.93 -4.04 -8.22
C TRP A 338 21.80 -4.55 -6.79
N GLY A 339 21.93 -5.87 -6.57
CA GLY A 339 22.01 -6.46 -5.23
C GLY A 339 23.35 -6.22 -4.54
N GLY A 340 24.35 -5.74 -5.28
CA GLY A 340 25.69 -5.51 -4.76
C GLY A 340 26.37 -6.78 -4.24
N GLN A 341 27.40 -6.58 -3.47
CA GLN A 341 28.25 -7.67 -2.98
C GLN A 341 27.55 -8.63 -2.01
N PHE A 342 26.52 -8.16 -1.33
CA PHE A 342 25.82 -8.92 -0.30
C PHE A 342 24.34 -9.22 -0.66
N GLY A 343 23.99 -9.13 -1.93
CA GLY A 343 22.65 -9.48 -2.42
C GLY A 343 21.53 -8.70 -1.74
N ASP A 344 21.68 -7.38 -1.63
CA ASP A 344 20.68 -6.50 -1.00
C ASP A 344 19.50 -6.22 -1.95
N PRO A 345 18.29 -6.77 -1.72
CA PRO A 345 17.12 -6.49 -2.55
C PRO A 345 16.54 -5.10 -2.28
N LEU A 346 17.01 -4.42 -1.24
CA LEU A 346 16.56 -3.08 -0.83
C LEU A 346 17.47 -1.97 -1.35
N ASN A 347 18.36 -2.27 -2.31
CA ASN A 347 19.22 -1.26 -2.90
C ASN A 347 18.38 -0.26 -3.72
N PRO A 348 18.46 1.06 -3.46
CA PRO A 348 17.70 2.07 -4.19
C PRO A 348 17.89 2.06 -5.71
N ALA A 349 19.02 1.56 -6.20
CA ALA A 349 19.30 1.46 -7.62
C ALA A 349 18.32 0.56 -8.40
N GLN A 350 17.64 -0.36 -7.73
CA GLN A 350 16.60 -1.20 -8.36
C GLN A 350 15.45 -0.39 -8.97
N ASP A 351 15.12 0.78 -8.41
CA ASP A 351 14.02 1.63 -8.91
C ASP A 351 14.20 2.07 -10.37
N PHE A 352 15.43 2.12 -10.84
CA PHE A 352 15.76 2.51 -12.22
C PHE A 352 15.71 1.34 -13.22
N THR A 353 15.59 0.12 -12.74
CA THR A 353 15.69 -1.08 -13.57
C THR A 353 14.56 -2.08 -13.33
N GLN A 354 14.31 -2.44 -12.09
CA GLN A 354 13.52 -3.62 -11.71
C GLN A 354 12.90 -3.41 -10.33
N ARG A 355 11.89 -2.55 -10.21
CA ARG A 355 11.24 -2.35 -8.93
C ARG A 355 10.51 -3.60 -8.46
N ALA A 356 10.91 -4.15 -7.32
CA ALA A 356 10.24 -5.27 -6.67
C ALA A 356 9.05 -4.79 -5.79
N ILE A 357 8.16 -5.71 -5.40
CA ILE A 357 7.12 -5.46 -4.40
C ILE A 357 7.80 -5.11 -3.06
N ASN A 358 8.81 -5.89 -2.66
CA ASN A 358 9.64 -5.62 -1.50
C ASN A 358 10.51 -4.37 -1.72
N SER A 359 9.98 -3.20 -1.39
CA SER A 359 10.62 -1.92 -1.66
C SER A 359 11.28 -1.33 -0.42
N TYR A 360 12.52 -0.81 -0.59
CA TYR A 360 13.20 -0.04 0.45
C TYR A 360 12.45 1.23 0.87
N ARG A 361 11.58 1.74 -0.01
CA ARG A 361 10.77 2.95 0.21
C ARG A 361 9.50 2.70 1.00
N CYS A 362 9.16 1.45 1.29
CA CYS A 362 7.95 1.14 2.03
C CYS A 362 7.99 1.87 3.38
N THR A 363 7.08 2.82 3.57
CA THR A 363 6.91 3.55 4.83
C THR A 363 6.22 2.66 5.83
N TYR A 364 5.12 2.02 5.39
CA TYR A 364 4.38 1.03 6.15
C TYR A 364 3.69 0.02 5.21
N LEU A 365 3.39 -1.13 5.75
CA LEU A 365 2.54 -2.15 5.16
C LEU A 365 1.33 -2.35 6.07
N GLN A 366 0.13 -2.35 5.50
CA GLN A 366 -1.08 -2.76 6.18
C GLN A 366 -1.80 -3.88 5.40
N ILE A 367 -2.36 -4.83 6.14
CA ILE A 367 -3.20 -5.91 5.61
C ILE A 367 -4.42 -5.98 6.50
N ALA A 368 -5.54 -5.40 6.08
CA ALA A 368 -6.80 -5.54 6.76
C ALA A 368 -7.33 -6.96 6.55
N GLN A 369 -7.84 -7.57 7.62
CA GLN A 369 -8.45 -8.90 7.64
C GLN A 369 -9.78 -8.80 8.36
N VAL A 370 -10.87 -8.68 7.61
CA VAL A 370 -12.18 -8.42 8.16
C VAL A 370 -13.08 -9.64 7.96
N ASN A 371 -13.55 -10.22 9.07
CA ASN A 371 -14.39 -11.42 9.04
C ASN A 371 -15.79 -11.09 9.57
N ALA A 372 -16.78 -11.04 8.68
CA ALA A 372 -18.17 -10.71 9.01
C ALA A 372 -18.86 -11.73 9.93
N SER A 373 -18.26 -12.91 10.17
CA SER A 373 -18.78 -13.85 11.15
C SER A 373 -18.56 -13.43 12.61
N LEU A 374 -17.66 -12.47 12.84
CA LEU A 374 -17.38 -11.89 14.14
C LEU A 374 -18.23 -10.64 14.39
N PRO A 375 -18.53 -10.31 15.65
CA PRO A 375 -19.10 -9.02 16.02
C PRO A 375 -18.25 -7.85 15.52
N GLU A 376 -18.88 -6.71 15.31
CA GLU A 376 -18.29 -5.51 14.71
C GLU A 376 -16.97 -5.11 15.37
N GLU A 377 -16.93 -5.00 16.68
CA GLU A 377 -15.74 -4.55 17.42
C GLU A 377 -14.58 -5.56 17.36
N ALA A 378 -14.89 -6.84 17.17
CA ALA A 378 -13.89 -7.91 17.09
C ALA A 378 -13.40 -8.19 15.67
N ARG A 379 -14.20 -7.82 14.63
CA ARG A 379 -13.86 -8.10 13.22
C ARG A 379 -12.93 -7.09 12.56
N CYS A 380 -12.84 -5.88 13.09
CA CYS A 380 -12.10 -4.75 12.51
C CYS A 380 -10.58 -4.85 12.75
N LEU A 381 -9.96 -5.93 12.27
CA LEU A 381 -8.55 -6.25 12.43
C LEU A 381 -7.73 -5.78 11.22
N VAL A 382 -6.61 -5.11 11.48
CA VAL A 382 -5.57 -4.83 10.51
C VAL A 382 -4.19 -5.23 11.04
N TRP A 383 -3.42 -5.89 10.22
CA TRP A 383 -2.01 -6.22 10.47
C TRP A 383 -1.16 -5.07 9.93
N PHE A 384 -0.47 -4.39 10.82
CA PHE A 384 0.29 -3.18 10.48
C PHE A 384 1.77 -3.33 10.85
N GLY A 385 2.66 -2.81 10.02
CA GLY A 385 4.09 -2.71 10.31
C GLY A 385 4.78 -1.69 9.42
N TRP A 386 5.90 -1.15 9.86
CA TRP A 386 6.69 -0.21 9.08
C TRP A 386 7.79 -0.91 8.27
N GLY A 387 8.40 -0.16 7.35
CA GLY A 387 9.58 -0.57 6.60
C GLY A 387 9.30 -1.52 5.44
N ALA A 388 10.38 -2.00 4.84
CA ALA A 388 10.33 -2.92 3.71
C ALA A 388 9.79 -4.29 4.14
N PRO A 389 8.85 -4.90 3.38
CA PRO A 389 8.15 -6.12 3.79
C PRO A 389 9.06 -7.28 4.22
N SER A 390 10.25 -7.43 3.62
CA SER A 390 11.20 -8.48 4.04
C SER A 390 11.72 -8.33 5.46
N VAL A 391 11.70 -7.11 6.01
CA VAL A 391 12.13 -6.83 7.38
C VAL A 391 10.98 -6.44 8.30
N THR A 392 9.82 -6.10 7.77
CA THR A 392 8.64 -5.67 8.53
C THR A 392 8.18 -6.73 9.54
N TYR A 393 7.83 -6.29 10.74
CA TYR A 393 7.12 -7.09 11.74
C TYR A 393 5.67 -6.59 11.82
N LEU A 394 4.72 -7.41 11.45
CA LEU A 394 3.29 -7.06 11.51
C LEU A 394 2.76 -7.19 12.94
N THR A 395 2.05 -6.17 13.39
CA THR A 395 1.33 -6.17 14.68
C THR A 395 -0.17 -6.00 14.45
N PRO A 396 -1.04 -6.63 15.28
CA PRO A 396 -2.48 -6.48 15.13
C PRO A 396 -2.94 -5.14 15.71
N LEU A 397 -3.68 -4.36 14.91
CA LEU A 397 -4.44 -3.20 15.35
C LEU A 397 -5.93 -3.46 15.13
N PHE A 398 -6.78 -2.89 15.97
CA PHE A 398 -8.22 -2.98 15.82
C PHE A 398 -8.82 -1.60 15.60
N GLY A 399 -9.71 -1.45 14.62
CA GLY A 399 -10.44 -0.19 14.38
C GLY A 399 -11.27 0.25 15.60
N SER A 400 -11.68 -0.71 16.44
CA SER A 400 -12.44 -0.49 17.68
C SER A 400 -11.56 -0.12 18.90
N GLN A 401 -10.22 -0.22 18.81
CA GLN A 401 -9.35 0.06 19.97
C GLN A 401 -9.43 1.52 20.40
N THR A 402 -9.23 1.78 21.70
CA THR A 402 -9.41 3.12 22.29
C THR A 402 -8.11 3.90 22.45
N SER A 403 -6.97 3.30 22.16
CA SER A 403 -5.66 3.96 22.23
C SER A 403 -4.62 3.24 21.38
N LEU A 404 -3.61 3.99 20.96
CA LEU A 404 -2.37 3.49 20.35
C LEU A 404 -1.21 3.76 21.28
N PRO A 405 -0.14 2.93 21.29
CA PRO A 405 1.11 3.26 21.95
C PRO A 405 1.74 4.52 21.37
N GLU A 406 2.44 5.29 22.22
CA GLU A 406 3.03 6.59 21.86
C GLU A 406 3.95 6.52 20.64
N HIS A 407 4.67 5.42 20.43
CA HIS A 407 5.59 5.24 19.33
C HIS A 407 4.93 5.23 17.93
N PHE A 408 3.59 5.07 17.84
CA PHE A 408 2.86 5.21 16.59
C PHE A 408 2.74 6.66 16.14
N GLY A 409 2.44 7.58 17.04
CA GLY A 409 2.13 8.98 16.75
C GLY A 409 3.34 9.91 16.73
N ARG A 410 4.58 9.40 16.72
CA ARG A 410 5.78 10.24 16.84
C ARG A 410 6.85 9.96 15.79
N GLY A 411 7.73 10.94 15.63
CA GLY A 411 8.86 10.90 14.72
C GLY A 411 8.60 11.64 13.41
N VAL A 412 9.68 12.12 12.82
CA VAL A 412 9.74 12.70 11.48
C VAL A 412 10.98 12.16 10.77
N ARG A 413 10.95 12.07 9.43
CA ARG A 413 12.07 11.47 8.66
C ARG A 413 13.39 12.24 8.81
N ALA A 414 13.31 13.55 9.02
CA ALA A 414 14.49 14.41 9.06
C ALA A 414 15.20 14.42 10.43
N ASP A 415 14.60 13.84 11.47
CA ASP A 415 15.14 13.86 12.82
C ASP A 415 14.99 12.49 13.48
N TYR A 416 16.13 11.88 13.84
CA TYR A 416 16.15 10.56 14.43
C TYR A 416 15.51 10.56 15.82
N ASP A 417 14.45 9.81 15.97
CA ASP A 417 13.74 9.61 17.23
C ASP A 417 13.75 8.12 17.63
N ARG A 418 14.52 7.79 18.66
CA ARG A 418 14.65 6.41 19.12
C ARG A 418 13.34 5.81 19.63
N GLU A 419 12.37 6.63 20.04
CA GLU A 419 11.07 6.19 20.56
C GLU A 419 10.00 6.11 19.47
N SER A 420 10.33 6.46 18.22
CA SER A 420 9.44 6.33 17.06
C SER A 420 9.41 4.89 16.55
N GLY A 421 8.20 4.38 16.29
CA GLY A 421 8.04 3.05 15.72
C GLY A 421 8.68 2.93 14.34
N TRP A 422 8.47 3.93 13.47
CA TRP A 422 9.10 3.94 12.16
C TRP A 422 10.63 3.95 12.23
N TRP A 423 11.23 4.76 13.11
CA TRP A 423 12.68 4.80 13.22
C TRP A 423 13.26 3.51 13.80
N ASN A 424 12.54 2.83 14.70
CA ASN A 424 12.93 1.53 15.20
C ASN A 424 13.06 0.49 14.07
N GLU A 425 12.04 0.42 13.20
CA GLU A 425 12.05 -0.45 12.02
C GLU A 425 13.10 -0.03 10.99
N ALA A 426 13.20 1.28 10.69
CA ALA A 426 14.14 1.82 9.72
C ALA A 426 15.60 1.52 10.09
N VAL A 427 15.94 1.54 11.36
CA VAL A 427 17.29 1.16 11.84
C VAL A 427 17.56 -0.31 11.55
N VAL A 428 16.64 -1.23 11.86
CA VAL A 428 16.77 -2.66 11.54
C VAL A 428 16.92 -2.84 10.03
N GLN A 429 16.09 -2.18 9.23
CA GLN A 429 16.19 -2.21 7.77
C GLN A 429 17.57 -1.76 7.28
N GLN A 430 18.10 -0.66 7.76
CA GLN A 430 19.42 -0.17 7.33
C GLN A 430 20.56 -1.07 7.79
N LEU A 431 20.52 -1.58 9.02
CA LEU A 431 21.54 -2.46 9.54
C LEU A 431 21.56 -3.84 8.83
N SER A 432 20.38 -4.38 8.47
CA SER A 432 20.29 -5.62 7.71
C SER A 432 20.97 -5.52 6.33
N ARG A 433 20.97 -4.34 5.71
CA ARG A 433 21.57 -4.09 4.39
C ARG A 433 23.11 -4.08 4.40
N ILE A 434 23.74 -3.94 5.56
CA ILE A 434 25.22 -3.95 5.67
C ILE A 434 25.78 -5.29 5.15
N ASN A 435 25.11 -6.41 5.43
CA ASN A 435 25.38 -7.73 4.86
C ASN A 435 24.07 -8.51 4.77
N TYR A 436 23.23 -8.17 3.79
CA TYR A 436 21.84 -8.64 3.73
C TYR A 436 21.71 -10.15 3.75
N THR A 437 22.50 -10.87 2.93
CA THR A 437 22.44 -12.34 2.83
C THR A 437 22.61 -13.05 4.19
N ALA A 438 23.38 -12.47 5.09
CA ALA A 438 23.59 -13.04 6.42
C ALA A 438 22.62 -12.43 7.45
N ALA A 439 22.39 -11.11 7.40
CA ALA A 439 21.61 -10.37 8.40
C ALA A 439 20.12 -10.68 8.33
N ILE A 440 19.58 -10.97 7.14
CA ILE A 440 18.16 -11.29 6.99
C ILE A 440 17.76 -12.57 7.76
N GLU A 441 18.68 -13.49 7.96
CA GLU A 441 18.42 -14.70 8.75
C GLU A 441 18.28 -14.38 10.25
N ASP A 442 19.04 -13.41 10.76
CA ASP A 442 18.86 -12.93 12.14
C ASP A 442 17.54 -12.16 12.30
N VAL A 443 17.12 -11.36 11.29
CA VAL A 443 15.80 -10.72 11.26
C VAL A 443 14.68 -11.76 11.31
N LYS A 444 14.71 -12.76 10.45
CA LYS A 444 13.74 -13.86 10.44
C LYS A 444 13.69 -14.61 11.76
N ALA A 445 14.85 -14.93 12.33
CA ALA A 445 14.96 -15.63 13.61
C ALA A 445 14.33 -14.83 14.77
N ALA A 446 14.46 -13.51 14.77
CA ALA A 446 13.87 -12.65 15.79
C ALA A 446 12.33 -12.49 15.63
N ARG A 447 11.84 -12.53 14.39
CA ARG A 447 10.49 -12.15 13.96
C ARG A 447 9.55 -13.33 13.77
N ASP A 448 9.91 -14.29 12.88
CA ASP A 448 8.94 -15.21 12.27
C ASP A 448 8.22 -16.11 13.28
N GLY A 449 8.96 -16.63 14.26
CA GLY A 449 8.36 -17.44 15.33
C GLY A 449 7.37 -16.66 16.20
N LYS A 450 7.69 -15.41 16.50
CA LYS A 450 6.82 -14.51 17.29
C LYS A 450 5.56 -14.16 16.49
N MET A 451 5.69 -13.81 15.21
CA MET A 451 4.55 -13.52 14.35
C MET A 451 3.63 -14.73 14.18
N THR A 452 4.18 -15.93 14.01
CA THR A 452 3.38 -17.17 13.91
C THR A 452 2.52 -17.38 15.16
N VAL A 453 3.10 -17.19 16.34
CA VAL A 453 2.35 -17.28 17.62
C VAL A 453 1.31 -16.17 17.70
N GLN A 454 1.67 -14.95 17.31
CA GLN A 454 0.79 -13.79 17.35
C GLN A 454 -0.43 -13.96 16.43
N PHE A 455 -0.29 -14.50 15.22
CA PHE A 455 -1.44 -14.80 14.35
C PHE A 455 -2.45 -15.72 15.03
N ALA A 456 -1.98 -16.81 15.62
CA ALA A 456 -2.86 -17.75 16.34
C ALA A 456 -3.50 -17.13 17.61
N GLN A 457 -2.74 -16.35 18.36
CA GLN A 457 -3.23 -15.66 19.55
C GLN A 457 -4.29 -14.61 19.21
N THR A 458 -4.09 -13.84 18.13
CA THR A 458 -5.05 -12.83 17.71
C THR A 458 -6.40 -13.44 17.38
N ALA A 459 -6.42 -14.53 16.63
CA ALA A 459 -7.67 -15.26 16.35
C ALA A 459 -8.37 -15.71 17.63
N ALA A 460 -7.65 -16.29 18.59
CA ALA A 460 -8.22 -16.71 19.87
C ALA A 460 -8.74 -15.51 20.70
N ILE A 461 -8.06 -14.39 20.69
CA ILE A 461 -8.50 -13.16 21.37
C ILE A 461 -9.77 -12.59 20.73
N GLN A 462 -9.89 -12.63 19.40
CA GLN A 462 -11.12 -12.22 18.71
C GLN A 462 -12.31 -13.10 19.09
N GLU A 463 -12.12 -14.42 19.23
CA GLU A 463 -13.19 -15.34 19.70
C GLU A 463 -13.62 -15.03 21.15
N VAL A 464 -12.66 -14.73 22.03
CA VAL A 464 -12.97 -14.32 23.42
C VAL A 464 -13.71 -12.99 23.43
N ALA A 465 -13.27 -12.01 22.63
CA ALA A 465 -13.95 -10.73 22.49
C ALA A 465 -15.39 -10.93 21.99
N ALA A 466 -15.58 -11.74 20.95
CA ALA A 466 -16.91 -12.08 20.43
C ALA A 466 -17.81 -12.71 21.51
N SER A 467 -17.25 -13.58 22.34
CA SER A 467 -17.98 -14.18 23.46
C SER A 467 -18.39 -13.15 24.53
N LEU A 468 -17.52 -12.21 24.87
CA LEU A 468 -17.82 -11.10 25.79
C LEU A 468 -18.92 -10.20 25.23
N ILE A 469 -18.85 -9.83 23.94
CA ILE A 469 -19.86 -9.02 23.26
C ILE A 469 -21.21 -9.75 23.27
N GLY A 470 -21.23 -11.06 22.99
CA GLY A 470 -22.42 -11.89 23.08
C GLY A 470 -23.05 -11.95 24.48
N MET A 471 -22.29 -11.66 25.53
CA MET A 471 -22.76 -11.52 26.91
C MET A 471 -23.16 -10.07 27.28
N GLY A 472 -23.15 -9.13 26.34
CA GLY A 472 -23.42 -7.70 26.58
C GLY A 472 -22.27 -6.94 27.25
N LYS A 473 -21.03 -7.45 27.16
CA LYS A 473 -19.81 -6.90 27.76
C LYS A 473 -18.90 -6.29 26.71
N THR A 474 -19.46 -5.40 25.88
CA THR A 474 -18.74 -4.80 24.74
C THR A 474 -17.57 -3.95 25.21
N GLU A 475 -17.72 -3.15 26.26
CA GLU A 475 -16.64 -2.30 26.79
C GLU A 475 -15.44 -3.15 27.28
N GLU A 476 -15.71 -4.27 27.98
CA GLU A 476 -14.63 -5.19 28.41
C GLU A 476 -13.94 -5.88 27.23
N ALA A 477 -14.69 -6.22 26.18
CA ALA A 477 -14.14 -6.80 24.96
C ALA A 477 -13.20 -5.79 24.25
N VAL A 478 -13.66 -4.57 24.02
CA VAL A 478 -12.85 -3.49 23.42
C VAL A 478 -11.61 -3.18 24.24
N ALA A 479 -11.74 -3.09 25.57
CA ALA A 479 -10.59 -2.89 26.44
C ALA A 479 -9.57 -4.04 26.35
N MET A 480 -10.05 -5.28 26.24
CA MET A 480 -9.19 -6.46 26.05
C MET A 480 -8.45 -6.40 24.70
N LEU A 481 -9.16 -6.10 23.59
CA LEU A 481 -8.57 -5.96 22.26
C LEU A 481 -7.52 -4.84 22.24
N THR A 482 -7.83 -3.68 22.82
CA THR A 482 -6.91 -2.55 22.95
C THR A 482 -5.63 -2.94 23.72
N ASN A 483 -5.78 -3.57 24.90
CA ASN A 483 -4.65 -3.99 25.70
C ASN A 483 -3.80 -5.04 24.99
N TYR A 484 -4.42 -5.98 24.31
CA TYR A 484 -3.72 -6.99 23.51
C TYR A 484 -2.91 -6.35 22.37
N SER A 485 -3.54 -5.50 21.57
CA SER A 485 -2.88 -4.75 20.50
C SER A 485 -1.66 -3.98 21.00
N ASN A 486 -1.86 -3.18 22.05
CA ASN A 486 -0.79 -2.36 22.65
C ASN A 486 0.36 -3.23 23.23
N MET A 487 0.04 -4.40 23.78
CA MET A 487 1.05 -5.35 24.28
C MET A 487 1.86 -5.96 23.13
N GLN A 488 1.22 -6.38 22.05
CA GLN A 488 1.89 -6.94 20.86
C GLN A 488 2.80 -5.90 20.20
N SER A 489 2.33 -4.68 20.10
CA SER A 489 3.11 -3.56 19.56
C SER A 489 4.35 -3.27 20.43
N LYS A 490 4.21 -3.26 21.74
CA LYS A 490 5.35 -3.08 22.65
C LYS A 490 6.34 -4.26 22.57
N MET A 491 5.84 -5.49 22.38
CA MET A 491 6.71 -6.66 22.21
C MET A 491 7.52 -6.57 20.90
N TRP A 492 6.89 -6.16 19.81
CA TRP A 492 7.59 -5.88 18.56
C TRP A 492 8.66 -4.79 18.77
N PHE A 493 8.29 -3.66 19.34
CA PHE A 493 9.20 -2.52 19.55
C PHE A 493 10.47 -2.94 20.29
N ASN A 494 10.33 -3.60 21.44
CA ASN A 494 11.47 -4.08 22.24
C ASN A 494 12.30 -5.14 21.46
N THR A 495 11.64 -6.02 20.72
CA THR A 495 12.34 -7.03 19.91
C THR A 495 13.25 -6.39 18.86
N TYR A 496 12.78 -5.30 18.23
CA TYR A 496 13.53 -4.64 17.17
C TYR A 496 14.62 -3.71 17.71
N GLU A 497 14.47 -3.14 18.90
CA GLU A 497 15.60 -2.49 19.59
C GLU A 497 16.75 -3.49 19.86
N GLU A 498 16.45 -4.66 20.43
CA GLU A 498 17.42 -5.73 20.69
C GLU A 498 18.04 -6.27 19.39
N LEU A 499 17.23 -6.40 18.34
CA LEU A 499 17.67 -6.84 17.02
C LEU A 499 18.63 -5.82 16.38
N ALA A 500 18.35 -4.53 16.50
CA ALA A 500 19.24 -3.49 16.00
C ALA A 500 20.64 -3.58 16.61
N ASP A 501 20.74 -3.75 17.93
CA ASP A 501 22.02 -3.95 18.64
C ASP A 501 22.74 -5.24 18.16
N THR A 502 21.97 -6.30 17.94
CA THR A 502 22.49 -7.58 17.43
C THR A 502 23.04 -7.42 16.00
N LEU A 503 22.29 -6.78 15.10
CA LEU A 503 22.70 -6.54 13.72
C LEU A 503 23.95 -5.64 13.66
N LEU A 504 23.97 -4.58 14.46
CA LEU A 504 25.11 -3.69 14.55
C LEU A 504 26.38 -4.45 15.00
N SER A 505 26.27 -5.28 16.02
CA SER A 505 27.39 -6.05 16.56
C SER A 505 27.87 -7.12 15.57
N ASN A 506 26.94 -7.80 14.88
CA ASN A 506 27.26 -8.93 14.02
C ASN A 506 27.79 -8.51 12.65
N TYR A 507 27.33 -7.36 12.11
CA TYR A 507 27.56 -7.03 10.69
C TYR A 507 28.32 -5.71 10.46
N MET A 508 28.84 -5.09 11.50
CA MET A 508 29.65 -3.88 11.37
C MET A 508 30.75 -4.07 10.32
N GLN A 509 30.91 -3.12 9.40
CA GLN A 509 31.89 -3.16 8.29
C GLN A 509 31.71 -4.34 7.32
N GLY A 510 30.51 -4.93 7.23
CA GLY A 510 30.24 -6.11 6.39
C GLY A 510 30.74 -7.43 6.99
N SER A 511 31.26 -7.43 8.23
CA SER A 511 31.65 -8.66 8.92
C SER A 511 30.46 -9.61 9.10
N VAL A 512 30.72 -10.87 9.43
CA VAL A 512 29.68 -11.82 9.85
C VAL A 512 30.03 -12.31 11.23
N LYS A 513 29.23 -11.92 12.23
CA LYS A 513 29.41 -12.27 13.65
C LYS A 513 30.81 -11.95 14.15
N GLY A 514 31.30 -10.75 13.82
CA GLY A 514 32.64 -10.28 14.17
C GLY A 514 33.78 -10.86 13.34
N ASN A 515 33.52 -11.78 12.40
CA ASN A 515 34.55 -12.33 11.53
C ASN A 515 34.72 -11.44 10.27
N THR A 516 35.76 -10.63 10.27
CA THR A 516 36.10 -9.74 9.15
C THR A 516 36.72 -10.44 7.94
N TRP A 517 37.12 -11.71 8.09
CA TRP A 517 37.69 -12.53 7.01
C TRP A 517 36.66 -13.44 6.35
N GLY A 518 35.51 -13.63 6.98
CA GLY A 518 34.43 -14.49 6.53
C GLY A 518 33.27 -13.71 5.87
N LEU A 519 33.58 -12.73 5.02
CA LEU A 519 32.57 -11.99 4.27
C LEU A 519 31.81 -12.94 3.34
N LYS A 520 30.50 -13.02 3.52
CA LYS A 520 29.63 -13.87 2.69
C LYS A 520 29.16 -13.11 1.45
N TYR A 521 30.04 -12.94 0.48
CA TYR A 521 29.66 -12.44 -0.82
C TYR A 521 28.74 -13.43 -1.53
N THR A 522 27.83 -12.91 -2.35
CA THR A 522 26.99 -13.74 -3.22
C THR A 522 27.84 -14.44 -4.28
N ASP A 523 27.38 -15.60 -4.78
CA ASP A 523 28.06 -16.31 -5.88
C ASP A 523 28.19 -15.41 -7.11
N PHE A 524 27.13 -14.66 -7.44
CA PHE A 524 27.15 -13.68 -8.53
C PHE A 524 28.30 -12.67 -8.37
N TRP A 525 28.48 -12.09 -7.16
CA TRP A 525 29.53 -11.12 -6.91
C TRP A 525 30.93 -11.74 -6.97
N ASN A 526 31.08 -12.98 -6.48
CA ASN A 526 32.34 -13.72 -6.57
C ASN A 526 32.73 -13.99 -8.02
N GLU A 527 31.79 -14.41 -8.88
CA GLU A 527 31.99 -14.65 -10.29
C GLU A 527 32.33 -13.35 -11.04
N LEU A 528 31.57 -12.28 -10.80
CA LEU A 528 31.82 -10.95 -11.39
C LEU A 528 33.21 -10.44 -11.01
N SER A 529 33.55 -10.48 -9.73
CA SER A 529 34.86 -10.02 -9.24
C SER A 529 35.99 -10.83 -9.84
N ALA A 530 35.86 -12.17 -9.95
CA ALA A 530 36.87 -13.03 -10.55
C ALA A 530 37.08 -12.72 -12.03
N SER A 531 36.00 -12.37 -12.78
CA SER A 531 36.06 -12.00 -14.19
C SER A 531 36.79 -10.66 -14.40
N GLU A 532 36.49 -9.68 -13.59
CA GLU A 532 37.05 -8.33 -13.68
C GLU A 532 38.53 -8.31 -13.23
N TRP A 533 38.85 -8.90 -12.07
CA TRP A 533 40.23 -8.94 -11.56
C TRP A 533 41.16 -9.90 -12.34
N GLY A 534 40.61 -10.87 -13.04
CA GLY A 534 41.37 -11.74 -13.93
C GLY A 534 42.14 -11.01 -15.02
N GLN A 535 41.66 -9.80 -15.39
CA GLN A 535 42.32 -8.93 -16.37
C GLN A 535 43.59 -8.25 -15.82
N TYR A 536 43.76 -8.18 -14.52
CA TYR A 536 44.85 -7.49 -13.84
C TYR A 536 45.91 -8.44 -13.25
N LYS A 537 45.71 -9.75 -13.42
CA LYS A 537 46.71 -10.80 -13.11
C LYS A 537 47.50 -11.15 -14.34
#